data_c03fd983957708b7019fab5489f1e89c
#
_entry.id   c03fd983957708b7019fab5489f1e89c
#
_cell.length_a   1.000
_cell.length_b   1.000
_cell.length_c   1.000
_cell.angle_alpha   90.00
_cell.angle_beta   90.00
_cell.angle_gamma   90.00
#
_symmetry.space_group_name_H-M   'P 1'
#
loop_
_entity.id
_entity.type
_entity.pdbx_description
1 polymer ?
#
loop_
_entity_poly.entity_id
_entity_poly.type
_entity_poly.pdbx_seq_one_letter_code
_entity_poly.pdbx_strand_id
1 'polypeptide(L)'
;MLVAILNGDDSDASHDAAKPLVQYLKEGSDMNKILMATALSRLELTDHSKLSLGEAGAIEPLVNMFCTGKLESKLSSLNALQNLSTMKENVQHLISSGIAGSLLQLLFSVTSVLMTLREPASAILARIAQSESILVNEDVAQQMLSLLNLSSPIIQGHLLEALNNIASHPGASKVRSKMKEKGALQLLLPFLKENTTKVRSKVLQLLYTLSKDLTDELTEHLDETHLFNIVNIVSTSTLDSEKAAAVGILSNLPASNKKVTDILKRANLLPILISIMYSSTGSNSSTTNSFLTESIASVIIRFTISSDKKLQLFSAEQGVIPLLVKLLSSGSPITKSRASISLAQLSQNSLSLRKSRKSRWSCVLPSVNAYCEIHEGYCFVNSTFCLVKAGAVSPLIQLLEDTEREVVEAALHALSTLLQDEIWEGGVNSIAKLSGVQAIIKSLQVEDAKVQEKAIWMLERIFKVAEHRLKYGESAQVVLIDLAQKSDSRLKSTVAKVLAELELLQSQSSYF
;
A
#
# COMPACT_ATOMS: atom_id res chain seq x y z
N MET A 1 -43.88 5.94 -18.97
CA MET A 1 -44.04 7.27 -18.35
C MET A 1 -43.41 7.30 -16.94
N LEU A 2 -43.87 6.50 -15.97
CA LEU A 2 -43.29 6.48 -14.60
C LEU A 2 -41.78 6.24 -14.56
N VAL A 3 -41.23 5.35 -15.38
CA VAL A 3 -39.79 5.08 -15.46
C VAL A 3 -39.00 6.27 -16.00
N ALA A 4 -39.57 7.03 -16.97
CA ALA A 4 -38.93 8.23 -17.48
C ALA A 4 -38.90 9.35 -16.42
N ILE A 5 -39.94 9.46 -15.60
CA ILE A 5 -39.97 10.40 -14.46
C ILE A 5 -39.01 9.96 -13.38
N LEU A 6 -38.97 8.65 -13.06
CA LEU A 6 -38.06 8.05 -12.07
C LEU A 6 -36.58 8.28 -12.42
N ASN A 7 -36.23 8.24 -13.70
CA ASN A 7 -34.89 8.46 -14.22
C ASN A 7 -34.58 9.93 -14.58
N GLY A 8 -35.53 10.86 -14.33
CA GLY A 8 -35.33 12.29 -14.53
C GLY A 8 -34.36 12.91 -13.50
N ASP A 9 -33.87 14.10 -13.79
CA ASP A 9 -32.96 14.84 -12.91
C ASP A 9 -33.66 15.53 -11.73
N ASP A 10 -35.00 15.52 -11.70
CA ASP A 10 -35.79 16.10 -10.61
C ASP A 10 -35.99 15.08 -9.47
N SER A 11 -35.34 15.38 -8.35
CA SER A 11 -35.33 14.53 -7.13
C SER A 11 -36.73 14.30 -6.56
N ASP A 12 -37.55 15.34 -6.50
CA ASP A 12 -38.86 15.24 -5.87
C ASP A 12 -39.84 14.48 -6.79
N ALA A 13 -39.76 14.72 -8.10
CA ALA A 13 -40.53 13.96 -9.07
C ALA A 13 -40.14 12.48 -9.14
N SER A 14 -38.85 12.16 -9.01
CA SER A 14 -38.36 10.79 -8.94
C SER A 14 -38.85 10.06 -7.69
N HIS A 15 -38.80 10.72 -6.53
CA HIS A 15 -39.29 10.19 -5.28
C HIS A 15 -40.83 9.95 -5.30
N ASP A 16 -41.58 10.90 -5.86
CA ASP A 16 -43.02 10.76 -6.00
C ASP A 16 -43.42 9.66 -7.00
N ALA A 17 -42.64 9.44 -8.06
CA ALA A 17 -42.81 8.31 -8.96
C ALA A 17 -42.45 6.96 -8.34
N ALA A 18 -41.55 6.91 -7.37
CA ALA A 18 -41.18 5.70 -6.65
C ALA A 18 -42.30 5.18 -5.73
N LYS A 19 -43.07 6.08 -5.10
CA LYS A 19 -44.13 5.72 -4.12
C LYS A 19 -45.17 4.75 -4.68
N PRO A 20 -45.80 4.99 -5.83
CA PRO A 20 -46.77 4.07 -6.42
C PRO A 20 -46.18 2.68 -6.73
N LEU A 21 -44.93 2.64 -7.20
CA LEU A 21 -44.20 1.41 -7.50
C LEU A 21 -44.00 0.56 -6.22
N VAL A 22 -43.61 1.22 -5.16
CA VAL A 22 -43.44 0.59 -3.83
C VAL A 22 -44.74 0.14 -3.24
N GLN A 23 -45.81 0.89 -3.44
CA GLN A 23 -47.15 0.47 -2.98
C GLN A 23 -47.62 -0.81 -3.67
N TYR A 24 -47.38 -1.00 -4.98
CA TYR A 24 -47.63 -2.26 -5.67
C TYR A 24 -46.82 -3.43 -5.12
N LEU A 25 -45.57 -3.19 -4.66
CA LEU A 25 -44.77 -4.22 -3.99
C LEU A 25 -45.32 -4.60 -2.61
N LYS A 26 -45.93 -3.66 -1.89
CA LYS A 26 -46.50 -3.87 -0.55
C LYS A 26 -47.89 -4.54 -0.61
N GLU A 27 -48.77 -4.02 -1.39
CA GLU A 27 -50.22 -4.31 -1.35
C GLU A 27 -50.74 -5.14 -2.54
N GLY A 28 -49.94 -5.28 -3.62
CA GLY A 28 -50.33 -6.03 -4.81
C GLY A 28 -50.54 -7.52 -4.58
N SER A 29 -51.24 -8.18 -5.50
CA SER A 29 -51.29 -9.64 -5.54
C SER A 29 -49.88 -10.22 -5.76
N ASP A 30 -49.69 -11.50 -5.43
CA ASP A 30 -48.36 -12.16 -5.62
C ASP A 30 -47.87 -12.03 -7.06
N MET A 31 -48.77 -12.14 -8.05
CA MET A 31 -48.44 -11.95 -9.45
C MET A 31 -47.98 -10.52 -9.73
N ASN A 32 -48.67 -9.52 -9.21
CA ASN A 32 -48.31 -8.10 -9.40
C ASN A 32 -46.98 -7.77 -8.74
N LYS A 33 -46.72 -8.31 -7.56
CA LYS A 33 -45.44 -8.18 -6.86
C LYS A 33 -44.29 -8.76 -7.68
N ILE A 34 -44.47 -9.98 -8.24
CA ILE A 34 -43.48 -10.62 -9.11
C ILE A 34 -43.23 -9.79 -10.37
N LEU A 35 -44.30 -9.32 -11.04
CA LEU A 35 -44.17 -8.47 -12.23
C LEU A 35 -43.43 -7.18 -11.93
N MET A 36 -43.73 -6.53 -10.82
CA MET A 36 -43.06 -5.29 -10.39
C MET A 36 -41.59 -5.55 -10.06
N ALA A 37 -41.27 -6.57 -9.30
CA ALA A 37 -39.88 -6.94 -8.98
C ALA A 37 -39.09 -7.28 -10.25
N THR A 38 -39.70 -8.00 -11.20
CA THR A 38 -39.11 -8.32 -12.49
C THR A 38 -38.86 -7.07 -13.31
N ALA A 39 -39.81 -6.11 -13.33
CA ALA A 39 -39.61 -4.82 -13.99
C ALA A 39 -38.43 -4.07 -13.39
N LEU A 40 -38.35 -3.93 -12.06
CA LEU A 40 -37.25 -3.25 -11.37
C LEU A 40 -35.89 -3.92 -11.61
N SER A 41 -35.85 -5.23 -11.83
CA SER A 41 -34.62 -5.96 -12.14
C SER A 41 -34.10 -5.72 -13.55
N ARG A 42 -34.97 -5.41 -14.50
CA ARG A 42 -34.66 -5.26 -15.93
C ARG A 42 -34.51 -3.82 -16.38
N LEU A 43 -35.03 -2.87 -15.61
CA LEU A 43 -34.95 -1.46 -15.95
C LEU A 43 -33.54 -0.93 -15.75
N GLU A 44 -33.07 -0.12 -16.70
CA GLU A 44 -31.87 0.68 -16.56
C GLU A 44 -32.19 1.89 -15.67
N LEU A 45 -32.06 1.69 -14.36
CA LEU A 45 -32.28 2.71 -13.34
C LEU A 45 -31.01 3.55 -13.16
N THR A 46 -31.19 4.88 -13.12
CA THR A 46 -30.12 5.79 -12.72
C THR A 46 -29.79 5.57 -11.23
N ASP A 47 -28.61 6.01 -10.78
CA ASP A 47 -28.24 5.91 -9.36
C ASP A 47 -29.21 6.68 -8.48
N HIS A 48 -29.68 7.84 -8.94
CA HIS A 48 -30.73 8.62 -8.27
C HIS A 48 -32.04 7.85 -8.14
N SER A 49 -32.50 7.19 -9.21
CA SER A 49 -33.74 6.35 -9.18
C SER A 49 -33.62 5.20 -8.19
N LYS A 50 -32.45 4.57 -8.11
CA LYS A 50 -32.20 3.47 -7.14
C LYS A 50 -32.26 3.97 -5.71
N LEU A 51 -31.72 5.18 -5.43
CA LEU A 51 -31.82 5.81 -4.12
C LEU A 51 -33.27 6.14 -3.77
N SER A 52 -33.99 6.81 -4.66
CA SER A 52 -35.41 7.18 -4.46
C SER A 52 -36.30 5.95 -4.20
N LEU A 53 -36.05 4.83 -4.88
CA LEU A 53 -36.77 3.58 -4.62
C LEU A 53 -36.41 2.99 -3.23
N GLY A 54 -35.17 3.08 -2.81
CA GLY A 54 -34.74 2.66 -1.47
C GLY A 54 -35.39 3.50 -0.37
N GLU A 55 -35.34 4.83 -0.50
CA GLU A 55 -35.94 5.80 0.42
C GLU A 55 -37.48 5.67 0.47
N ALA A 56 -38.13 5.39 -0.64
CA ALA A 56 -39.56 5.09 -0.68
C ALA A 56 -39.92 3.74 -0.01
N GLY A 57 -38.91 2.94 0.38
CA GLY A 57 -39.09 1.69 1.11
C GLY A 57 -39.35 0.46 0.24
N ALA A 58 -38.73 0.39 -0.96
CA ALA A 58 -38.84 -0.78 -1.86
C ALA A 58 -38.11 -2.02 -1.30
N ILE A 59 -37.09 -1.84 -0.47
CA ILE A 59 -36.21 -2.91 -0.01
C ILE A 59 -36.95 -3.93 0.87
N GLU A 60 -37.70 -3.46 1.86
CA GLU A 60 -38.40 -4.32 2.81
C GLU A 60 -39.38 -5.30 2.16
N PRO A 61 -40.33 -4.87 1.27
CA PRO A 61 -41.24 -5.80 0.60
C PRO A 61 -40.50 -6.76 -0.34
N LEU A 62 -39.38 -6.35 -1.00
CA LEU A 62 -38.58 -7.26 -1.81
C LEU A 62 -37.86 -8.30 -0.95
N VAL A 63 -37.34 -7.95 0.23
CA VAL A 63 -36.75 -8.88 1.20
C VAL A 63 -37.82 -9.89 1.68
N ASN A 64 -39.03 -9.42 2.01
CA ASN A 64 -40.13 -10.30 2.40
C ASN A 64 -40.48 -11.28 1.28
N MET A 65 -40.58 -10.82 0.02
CA MET A 65 -40.80 -11.67 -1.16
C MET A 65 -39.70 -12.75 -1.31
N PHE A 66 -38.46 -12.41 -1.04
CA PHE A 66 -37.35 -13.34 -1.04
C PHE A 66 -37.46 -14.37 0.08
N CYS A 67 -37.76 -13.97 1.31
CA CYS A 67 -37.81 -14.87 2.46
C CYS A 67 -38.99 -15.82 2.41
N THR A 68 -40.19 -15.34 2.06
CA THR A 68 -41.44 -16.06 2.19
C THR A 68 -42.02 -16.61 0.88
N GLY A 69 -41.55 -16.06 -0.28
CA GLY A 69 -42.13 -16.35 -1.58
C GLY A 69 -41.75 -17.71 -2.18
N LYS A 70 -42.44 -18.10 -3.25
CA LYS A 70 -42.08 -19.24 -4.10
C LYS A 70 -40.82 -18.93 -4.93
N LEU A 71 -40.29 -19.93 -5.63
CA LEU A 71 -39.03 -19.82 -6.40
C LEU A 71 -39.01 -18.60 -7.35
N GLU A 72 -40.10 -18.38 -8.11
CA GLU A 72 -40.19 -17.26 -9.04
C GLU A 72 -40.17 -15.91 -8.32
N SER A 73 -40.90 -15.78 -7.22
CA SER A 73 -40.89 -14.60 -6.35
C SER A 73 -39.48 -14.34 -5.76
N LYS A 74 -38.80 -15.39 -5.29
CA LYS A 74 -37.45 -15.33 -4.77
C LYS A 74 -36.45 -14.81 -5.84
N LEU A 75 -36.54 -15.34 -7.06
CA LEU A 75 -35.66 -14.94 -8.16
C LEU A 75 -35.88 -13.49 -8.57
N SER A 76 -37.15 -13.10 -8.77
CA SER A 76 -37.49 -11.75 -9.17
C SER A 76 -37.07 -10.71 -8.14
N SER A 77 -37.34 -11.00 -6.85
CA SER A 77 -36.96 -10.10 -5.76
C SER A 77 -35.44 -9.99 -5.57
N LEU A 78 -34.70 -11.11 -5.64
CA LEU A 78 -33.24 -11.09 -5.53
C LEU A 78 -32.60 -10.31 -6.67
N ASN A 79 -33.08 -10.45 -7.92
CA ASN A 79 -32.56 -9.69 -9.06
C ASN A 79 -32.84 -8.19 -8.89
N ALA A 80 -34.03 -7.82 -8.40
CA ALA A 80 -34.34 -6.42 -8.09
C ALA A 80 -33.43 -5.86 -6.96
N LEU A 81 -33.26 -6.63 -5.88
CA LEU A 81 -32.36 -6.28 -4.78
C LEU A 81 -30.90 -6.17 -5.24
N GLN A 82 -30.44 -7.04 -6.12
CA GLN A 82 -29.12 -6.95 -6.73
C GLN A 82 -28.93 -5.63 -7.49
N ASN A 83 -29.93 -5.19 -8.26
CA ASN A 83 -29.90 -3.92 -8.96
C ASN A 83 -29.85 -2.74 -7.96
N LEU A 84 -30.74 -2.71 -6.98
CA LEU A 84 -30.83 -1.63 -5.99
C LEU A 84 -29.60 -1.58 -5.06
N SER A 85 -28.98 -2.70 -4.74
CA SER A 85 -27.81 -2.79 -3.84
C SER A 85 -26.51 -2.22 -4.41
N THR A 86 -26.51 -1.68 -5.63
CA THR A 86 -25.37 -0.92 -6.15
C THR A 86 -25.15 0.40 -5.41
N MET A 87 -26.17 0.90 -4.70
CA MET A 87 -26.10 2.10 -3.87
C MET A 87 -25.82 1.73 -2.42
N LYS A 88 -24.88 2.44 -1.78
CA LYS A 88 -24.45 2.15 -0.39
C LYS A 88 -25.58 2.33 0.61
N GLU A 89 -26.41 3.34 0.41
CA GLU A 89 -27.57 3.65 1.25
C GLU A 89 -28.56 2.47 1.22
N ASN A 90 -28.81 1.92 0.06
CA ASN A 90 -29.68 0.75 -0.10
C ASN A 90 -29.07 -0.51 0.54
N VAL A 91 -27.75 -0.64 0.55
CA VAL A 91 -27.08 -1.74 1.27
C VAL A 91 -27.32 -1.62 2.78
N GLN A 92 -27.34 -0.40 3.35
CA GLN A 92 -27.68 -0.19 4.75
C GLN A 92 -29.13 -0.63 5.06
N HIS A 93 -30.09 -0.34 4.18
CA HIS A 93 -31.46 -0.83 4.32
C HIS A 93 -31.55 -2.36 4.23
N LEU A 94 -30.74 -2.99 3.36
CA LEU A 94 -30.63 -4.45 3.30
C LEU A 94 -30.07 -5.06 4.60
N ILE A 95 -29.05 -4.46 5.16
CA ILE A 95 -28.46 -4.91 6.44
C ILE A 95 -29.49 -4.78 7.57
N SER A 96 -30.17 -3.64 7.66
CA SER A 96 -31.21 -3.38 8.66
C SER A 96 -32.41 -4.33 8.56
N SER A 97 -32.72 -4.83 7.34
CA SER A 97 -33.75 -5.82 7.11
C SER A 97 -33.40 -7.24 7.57
N GLY A 98 -32.14 -7.49 7.97
CA GLY A 98 -31.65 -8.79 8.43
C GLY A 98 -31.51 -9.85 7.32
N ILE A 99 -31.43 -9.46 6.05
CA ILE A 99 -31.40 -10.39 4.90
C ILE A 99 -30.16 -11.30 4.87
N ALA A 100 -29.03 -10.87 5.49
CA ALA A 100 -27.73 -11.54 5.40
C ALA A 100 -27.80 -13.04 5.78
N GLY A 101 -28.50 -13.39 6.85
CA GLY A 101 -28.66 -14.78 7.28
C GLY A 101 -29.35 -15.63 6.24
N SER A 102 -30.44 -15.13 5.63
CA SER A 102 -31.19 -15.85 4.59
C SER A 102 -30.40 -16.02 3.29
N LEU A 103 -29.58 -15.03 2.93
CA LEU A 103 -28.65 -15.11 1.78
C LEU A 103 -27.55 -16.14 2.02
N LEU A 104 -26.95 -16.20 3.22
CA LEU A 104 -25.95 -17.20 3.59
C LEU A 104 -26.55 -18.60 3.56
N GLN A 105 -27.74 -18.78 4.12
CA GLN A 105 -28.44 -20.07 4.10
C GLN A 105 -28.72 -20.53 2.66
N LEU A 106 -29.13 -19.62 1.78
CA LEU A 106 -29.33 -19.91 0.37
C LEU A 106 -28.03 -20.30 -0.32
N LEU A 107 -26.95 -19.52 -0.10
CA LEU A 107 -25.67 -19.73 -0.74
C LEU A 107 -25.05 -21.09 -0.38
N PHE A 108 -25.22 -21.52 0.87
CA PHE A 108 -24.67 -22.77 1.38
C PHE A 108 -25.62 -23.98 1.21
N SER A 109 -26.84 -23.75 0.70
CA SER A 109 -27.80 -24.81 0.42
C SER A 109 -27.29 -25.77 -0.67
N VAL A 110 -27.49 -27.07 -0.48
CA VAL A 110 -27.08 -28.10 -1.46
C VAL A 110 -28.17 -28.37 -2.50
N THR A 111 -29.32 -27.73 -2.39
CA THR A 111 -30.48 -27.99 -3.22
C THR A 111 -30.28 -27.44 -4.64
N SER A 112 -30.32 -28.30 -5.65
CA SER A 112 -30.12 -27.93 -7.07
C SER A 112 -31.13 -26.91 -7.60
N VAL A 113 -32.36 -26.92 -7.08
CA VAL A 113 -33.43 -25.96 -7.46
C VAL A 113 -33.08 -24.53 -7.15
N LEU A 114 -32.16 -24.30 -6.19
CA LEU A 114 -31.76 -22.96 -5.75
C LEU A 114 -30.50 -22.43 -6.45
N MET A 115 -29.95 -23.19 -7.40
CA MET A 115 -28.69 -22.79 -8.06
C MET A 115 -28.78 -21.45 -8.78
N THR A 116 -29.93 -21.14 -9.42
CA THR A 116 -30.15 -19.88 -10.13
C THR A 116 -30.24 -18.66 -9.21
N LEU A 117 -30.50 -18.86 -7.92
CA LEU A 117 -30.58 -17.80 -6.92
C LEU A 117 -29.21 -17.44 -6.34
N ARG A 118 -28.19 -18.30 -6.50
CA ARG A 118 -26.85 -18.11 -5.89
C ARG A 118 -26.11 -16.92 -6.46
N GLU A 119 -26.27 -16.65 -7.75
CA GLU A 119 -25.56 -15.53 -8.38
C GLU A 119 -26.00 -14.19 -7.78
N PRO A 120 -27.30 -13.79 -7.80
CA PRO A 120 -27.73 -12.55 -7.18
C PRO A 120 -27.48 -12.53 -5.66
N ALA A 121 -27.63 -13.66 -4.97
CA ALA A 121 -27.34 -13.74 -3.54
C ALA A 121 -25.87 -13.46 -3.21
N SER A 122 -24.94 -14.06 -3.97
CA SER A 122 -23.51 -13.83 -3.79
C SER A 122 -23.10 -12.37 -4.08
N ALA A 123 -23.72 -11.74 -5.10
CA ALA A 123 -23.49 -10.34 -5.43
C ALA A 123 -23.93 -9.40 -4.30
N ILE A 124 -25.11 -9.62 -3.72
CA ILE A 124 -25.61 -8.82 -2.60
C ILE A 124 -24.72 -9.02 -1.37
N LEU A 125 -24.34 -10.27 -1.05
CA LEU A 125 -23.43 -10.56 0.08
C LEU A 125 -22.07 -9.88 -0.08
N ALA A 126 -21.50 -9.81 -1.29
CA ALA A 126 -20.25 -9.12 -1.53
C ALA A 126 -20.35 -7.62 -1.19
N ARG A 127 -21.48 -6.98 -1.52
CA ARG A 127 -21.73 -5.58 -1.20
C ARG A 127 -21.99 -5.34 0.30
N ILE A 128 -22.73 -6.25 0.96
CA ILE A 128 -22.91 -6.22 2.43
C ILE A 128 -21.54 -6.33 3.12
N ALA A 129 -20.66 -7.23 2.67
CA ALA A 129 -19.33 -7.40 3.21
C ALA A 129 -18.43 -6.17 3.06
N GLN A 130 -18.70 -5.33 2.06
CA GLN A 130 -17.99 -4.06 1.87
C GLN A 130 -18.41 -2.98 2.86
N SER A 131 -19.68 -2.98 3.26
CA SER A 131 -20.28 -1.88 4.04
C SER A 131 -20.19 -2.09 5.54
N GLU A 132 -20.24 -3.35 6.00
CA GLU A 132 -20.37 -3.66 7.42
C GLU A 132 -19.57 -4.90 7.84
N SER A 133 -19.18 -4.92 9.11
CA SER A 133 -18.49 -6.06 9.74
C SER A 133 -19.39 -7.27 10.03
N ILE A 134 -20.67 -7.23 9.67
CA ILE A 134 -21.65 -8.27 9.96
C ILE A 134 -21.24 -9.66 9.45
N LEU A 135 -20.47 -9.71 8.36
CA LEU A 135 -19.96 -10.96 7.79
C LEU A 135 -18.55 -11.33 8.27
N VAL A 136 -17.94 -10.54 9.19
CA VAL A 136 -16.62 -10.84 9.76
C VAL A 136 -16.75 -12.00 10.75
N ASN A 137 -16.90 -13.20 10.21
CA ASN A 137 -17.10 -14.44 10.95
C ASN A 137 -16.24 -15.55 10.33
N GLU A 138 -15.61 -16.36 11.17
CA GLU A 138 -14.69 -17.44 10.78
C GLU A 138 -15.41 -18.54 9.98
N ASP A 139 -16.61 -18.93 10.39
CA ASP A 139 -17.40 -19.99 9.74
C ASP A 139 -17.92 -19.53 8.37
N VAL A 140 -18.35 -18.27 8.26
CA VAL A 140 -18.78 -17.67 6.98
C VAL A 140 -17.61 -17.67 5.98
N ALA A 141 -16.44 -17.21 6.38
CA ALA A 141 -15.26 -17.19 5.53
C ALA A 141 -14.83 -18.60 5.11
N GLN A 142 -14.85 -19.57 6.04
CA GLN A 142 -14.54 -20.97 5.75
C GLN A 142 -15.50 -21.57 4.73
N GLN A 143 -16.81 -21.36 4.90
CA GLN A 143 -17.80 -21.88 3.98
C GLN A 143 -17.71 -21.25 2.60
N MET A 144 -17.48 -19.92 2.51
CA MET A 144 -17.24 -19.23 1.23
C MET A 144 -16.03 -19.79 0.50
N LEU A 145 -14.91 -20.03 1.22
CA LEU A 145 -13.72 -20.65 0.64
C LEU A 145 -14.01 -22.04 0.07
N SER A 146 -14.80 -22.85 0.77
CA SER A 146 -15.15 -24.19 0.32
C SER A 146 -15.98 -24.20 -0.96
N LEU A 147 -16.71 -23.13 -1.23
CA LEU A 147 -17.56 -23.01 -2.42
C LEU A 147 -16.79 -22.54 -3.66
N LEU A 148 -15.59 -21.97 -3.53
CA LEU A 148 -14.88 -21.38 -4.67
C LEU A 148 -14.70 -22.35 -5.83
N ASN A 149 -14.22 -23.57 -5.57
CA ASN A 149 -13.96 -24.56 -6.61
C ASN A 149 -15.22 -25.20 -7.21
N LEU A 150 -16.35 -25.01 -6.54
CA LEU A 150 -17.64 -25.60 -6.94
C LEU A 150 -18.56 -24.59 -7.65
N SER A 151 -18.12 -23.35 -7.80
CA SER A 151 -18.92 -22.23 -8.28
C SER A 151 -18.57 -21.82 -9.71
N SER A 152 -19.55 -21.20 -10.41
CA SER A 152 -19.30 -20.58 -11.70
C SER A 152 -18.34 -19.38 -11.56
N PRO A 153 -17.62 -18.96 -12.62
CA PRO A 153 -16.71 -17.83 -12.57
C PRO A 153 -17.34 -16.53 -12.05
N ILE A 154 -18.63 -16.32 -12.29
CA ILE A 154 -19.35 -15.13 -11.80
C ILE A 154 -19.49 -15.20 -10.28
N ILE A 155 -19.96 -16.33 -9.76
CA ILE A 155 -20.10 -16.57 -8.32
C ILE A 155 -18.74 -16.56 -7.64
N GLN A 156 -17.71 -17.18 -8.24
CA GLN A 156 -16.33 -17.10 -7.75
C GLN A 156 -15.89 -15.64 -7.57
N GLY A 157 -16.17 -14.80 -8.57
CA GLY A 157 -15.86 -13.37 -8.49
C GLY A 157 -16.54 -12.67 -7.30
N HIS A 158 -17.81 -12.96 -7.03
CA HIS A 158 -18.53 -12.38 -5.89
C HIS A 158 -18.01 -12.93 -4.55
N LEU A 159 -17.74 -14.24 -4.46
CA LEU A 159 -17.19 -14.86 -3.26
C LEU A 159 -15.79 -14.31 -2.91
N LEU A 160 -14.93 -14.16 -3.91
CA LEU A 160 -13.59 -13.57 -3.72
C LEU A 160 -13.67 -12.12 -3.26
N GLU A 161 -14.60 -11.36 -3.81
CA GLU A 161 -14.84 -9.98 -3.38
C GLU A 161 -15.33 -9.92 -1.93
N ALA A 162 -16.31 -10.75 -1.57
CA ALA A 162 -16.81 -10.86 -0.20
C ALA A 162 -15.67 -11.25 0.77
N LEU A 163 -14.90 -12.30 0.43
CA LEU A 163 -13.78 -12.77 1.23
C LEU A 163 -12.70 -11.70 1.41
N ASN A 164 -12.39 -10.95 0.35
CA ASN A 164 -11.43 -9.86 0.45
C ASN A 164 -11.93 -8.74 1.38
N ASN A 165 -13.19 -8.36 1.26
CA ASN A 165 -13.79 -7.34 2.12
C ASN A 165 -13.81 -7.78 3.59
N ILE A 166 -14.22 -9.03 3.85
CA ILE A 166 -14.19 -9.63 5.19
C ILE A 166 -12.76 -9.66 5.75
N ALA A 167 -11.80 -10.14 4.97
CA ALA A 167 -10.41 -10.26 5.40
C ALA A 167 -9.72 -8.89 5.61
N SER A 168 -10.14 -7.87 4.87
CA SER A 168 -9.58 -6.51 4.96
C SER A 168 -10.06 -5.74 6.18
N HIS A 169 -11.12 -6.20 6.85
CA HIS A 169 -11.65 -5.51 8.03
C HIS A 169 -10.60 -5.48 9.17
N PRO A 170 -10.43 -4.35 9.89
CA PRO A 170 -9.43 -4.24 10.97
C PRO A 170 -9.56 -5.32 12.05
N GLY A 171 -10.80 -5.72 12.40
CA GLY A 171 -11.08 -6.78 13.39
C GLY A 171 -10.96 -8.22 12.88
N ALA A 172 -10.56 -8.45 11.62
CA ALA A 172 -10.62 -9.76 10.98
C ALA A 172 -9.38 -10.66 11.21
N SER A 173 -8.54 -10.41 12.21
CA SER A 173 -7.33 -11.20 12.45
C SER A 173 -7.63 -12.70 12.65
N LYS A 174 -8.67 -13.04 13.43
CA LYS A 174 -9.12 -14.43 13.63
C LYS A 174 -9.62 -15.06 12.34
N VAL A 175 -10.37 -14.29 11.53
CA VAL A 175 -10.86 -14.76 10.22
C VAL A 175 -9.69 -15.07 9.29
N ARG A 176 -8.68 -14.18 9.20
CA ARG A 176 -7.48 -14.43 8.39
C ARG A 176 -6.72 -15.67 8.88
N SER A 177 -6.57 -15.84 10.20
CA SER A 177 -5.99 -17.06 10.77
C SER A 177 -6.78 -18.31 10.40
N LYS A 178 -8.11 -18.24 10.44
CA LYS A 178 -8.97 -19.35 10.05
C LYS A 178 -8.88 -19.68 8.55
N MET A 179 -8.83 -18.66 7.70
CA MET A 179 -8.58 -18.85 6.26
C MET A 179 -7.26 -19.56 6.00
N LYS A 180 -6.18 -19.20 6.74
CA LYS A 180 -4.91 -19.89 6.70
C LYS A 180 -5.03 -21.37 7.07
N GLU A 181 -5.62 -21.68 8.23
CA GLU A 181 -5.82 -23.07 8.71
C GLU A 181 -6.60 -23.93 7.70
N LYS A 182 -7.48 -23.30 6.93
CA LYS A 182 -8.29 -23.97 5.89
C LYS A 182 -7.61 -24.00 4.53
N GLY A 183 -6.35 -23.67 4.44
CA GLY A 183 -5.57 -23.77 3.21
C GLY A 183 -5.96 -22.74 2.14
N ALA A 184 -6.36 -21.53 2.53
CA ALA A 184 -6.75 -20.49 1.59
C ALA A 184 -5.68 -20.23 0.52
N LEU A 185 -4.40 -20.24 0.89
CA LEU A 185 -3.30 -20.01 -0.05
C LEU A 185 -3.26 -21.09 -1.13
N GLN A 186 -3.34 -22.37 -0.74
CA GLN A 186 -3.35 -23.50 -1.68
C GLN A 186 -4.56 -23.47 -2.62
N LEU A 187 -5.72 -23.00 -2.11
CA LEU A 187 -6.94 -22.85 -2.92
C LEU A 187 -6.86 -21.71 -3.91
N LEU A 188 -6.19 -20.60 -3.55
CA LEU A 188 -6.16 -19.38 -4.35
C LEU A 188 -5.05 -19.38 -5.41
N LEU A 189 -3.89 -19.98 -5.14
CA LEU A 189 -2.74 -19.95 -6.04
C LEU A 189 -3.01 -20.50 -7.46
N PRO A 190 -3.80 -21.60 -7.65
CA PRO A 190 -4.15 -22.07 -8.99
C PRO A 190 -4.86 -21.03 -9.87
N PHE A 191 -5.67 -20.16 -9.27
CA PHE A 191 -6.40 -19.12 -9.99
C PHE A 191 -5.50 -18.03 -10.59
N LEU A 192 -4.22 -17.93 -10.20
CA LEU A 192 -3.27 -17.03 -10.85
C LEU A 192 -2.99 -17.37 -12.32
N LYS A 193 -3.29 -18.60 -12.73
CA LYS A 193 -3.17 -19.06 -14.13
C LYS A 193 -4.44 -18.85 -14.94
N GLU A 194 -5.52 -18.42 -14.28
CA GLU A 194 -6.82 -18.24 -14.96
C GLU A 194 -6.75 -17.13 -16.03
N ASN A 195 -7.37 -17.41 -17.17
CA ASN A 195 -7.46 -16.45 -18.26
C ASN A 195 -8.51 -15.35 -18.01
N THR A 196 -9.42 -15.59 -17.07
CA THR A 196 -10.47 -14.64 -16.69
C THR A 196 -9.88 -13.52 -15.82
N THR A 197 -9.56 -12.39 -16.41
CA THR A 197 -8.94 -11.24 -15.70
C THR A 197 -9.73 -10.79 -14.48
N LYS A 198 -11.07 -10.85 -14.52
CA LYS A 198 -11.93 -10.46 -13.38
C LYS A 198 -11.71 -11.34 -12.14
N VAL A 199 -11.65 -12.67 -12.31
CA VAL A 199 -11.41 -13.61 -11.19
C VAL A 199 -9.99 -13.47 -10.70
N ARG A 200 -9.00 -13.47 -11.61
CA ARG A 200 -7.58 -13.33 -11.26
C ARG A 200 -7.28 -12.06 -10.48
N SER A 201 -7.85 -10.92 -10.89
CA SER A 201 -7.68 -9.65 -10.18
C SER A 201 -8.18 -9.72 -8.73
N LYS A 202 -9.34 -10.33 -8.49
CA LYS A 202 -9.90 -10.48 -7.14
C LYS A 202 -9.10 -11.47 -6.29
N VAL A 203 -8.58 -12.53 -6.90
CA VAL A 203 -7.65 -13.47 -6.22
C VAL A 203 -6.38 -12.75 -5.78
N LEU A 204 -5.78 -11.95 -6.66
CA LEU A 204 -4.59 -11.17 -6.31
C LEU A 204 -4.86 -10.19 -5.17
N GLN A 205 -6.02 -9.53 -5.16
CA GLN A 205 -6.41 -8.64 -4.07
C GLN A 205 -6.53 -9.39 -2.73
N LEU A 206 -7.19 -10.55 -2.73
CA LEU A 206 -7.32 -11.38 -1.53
C LEU A 206 -5.97 -11.93 -1.06
N LEU A 207 -5.13 -12.43 -1.98
CA LEU A 207 -3.76 -12.86 -1.67
C LEU A 207 -2.92 -11.72 -1.09
N TYR A 208 -3.04 -10.51 -1.65
CA TYR A 208 -2.37 -9.32 -1.11
C TYR A 208 -2.85 -9.01 0.31
N THR A 209 -4.15 -9.06 0.57
CA THR A 209 -4.71 -8.84 1.91
C THR A 209 -4.16 -9.87 2.92
N LEU A 210 -4.14 -11.15 2.53
CA LEU A 210 -3.61 -12.23 3.37
C LEU A 210 -2.09 -12.16 3.53
N SER A 211 -1.35 -11.69 2.53
CA SER A 211 0.11 -11.63 2.55
C SER A 211 0.67 -10.70 3.64
N LYS A 212 -0.12 -9.77 4.16
CA LYS A 212 0.28 -8.86 5.24
C LYS A 212 0.52 -9.59 6.56
N ASP A 213 -0.28 -10.60 6.84
CA ASP A 213 -0.23 -11.34 8.10
C ASP A 213 0.37 -12.75 7.94
N LEU A 214 0.45 -13.26 6.71
CA LEU A 214 0.82 -14.65 6.40
C LEU A 214 2.11 -14.72 5.56
N THR A 215 3.07 -13.86 5.86
CA THR A 215 4.30 -13.69 5.08
C THR A 215 5.14 -14.96 4.99
N ASP A 216 5.32 -15.66 6.10
CA ASP A 216 6.17 -16.86 6.15
C ASP A 216 5.51 -18.02 5.41
N GLU A 217 4.23 -18.26 5.65
CA GLU A 217 3.47 -19.32 4.98
C GLU A 217 3.33 -19.07 3.48
N LEU A 218 3.11 -17.80 3.09
CA LEU A 218 3.07 -17.45 1.69
C LEU A 218 4.41 -17.77 1.01
N THR A 219 5.52 -17.50 1.70
CA THR A 219 6.86 -17.81 1.20
C THR A 219 7.09 -19.31 1.05
N GLU A 220 6.52 -20.15 1.91
CA GLU A 220 6.60 -21.61 1.81
C GLU A 220 5.78 -22.17 0.65
N HIS A 221 4.63 -21.56 0.35
CA HIS A 221 3.72 -22.03 -0.72
C HIS A 221 4.01 -21.43 -2.10
N LEU A 222 4.72 -20.30 -2.16
CA LEU A 222 5.13 -19.70 -3.43
C LEU A 222 6.38 -20.39 -3.98
N ASP A 223 6.19 -21.33 -4.88
CA ASP A 223 7.27 -21.91 -5.67
C ASP A 223 7.75 -20.96 -6.77
N GLU A 224 8.78 -21.38 -7.50
CA GLU A 224 9.35 -20.61 -8.60
C GLU A 224 8.31 -20.30 -9.69
N THR A 225 7.43 -21.26 -9.98
CA THR A 225 6.39 -21.11 -11.02
C THR A 225 5.39 -20.04 -10.63
N HIS A 226 4.96 -20.01 -9.37
CA HIS A 226 4.04 -18.98 -8.86
C HIS A 226 4.67 -17.59 -8.93
N LEU A 227 5.94 -17.46 -8.53
CA LEU A 227 6.65 -16.18 -8.61
C LEU A 227 6.81 -15.68 -10.04
N PHE A 228 7.15 -16.57 -11.00
CA PHE A 228 7.20 -16.22 -12.43
C PHE A 228 5.82 -15.78 -12.95
N ASN A 229 4.74 -16.46 -12.54
CA ASN A 229 3.38 -16.06 -12.93
C ASN A 229 3.02 -14.67 -12.40
N ILE A 230 3.33 -14.38 -11.13
CA ILE A 230 3.09 -13.05 -10.55
C ILE A 230 3.88 -11.98 -11.31
N VAL A 231 5.16 -12.21 -11.60
CA VAL A 231 5.98 -11.27 -12.39
C VAL A 231 5.44 -11.12 -13.82
N ASN A 232 4.97 -12.19 -14.44
CA ASN A 232 4.34 -12.12 -15.76
C ASN A 232 3.07 -11.26 -15.72
N ILE A 233 2.23 -11.38 -14.69
CA ILE A 233 1.06 -10.52 -14.51
C ILE A 233 1.48 -9.05 -14.40
N VAL A 234 2.52 -8.74 -13.61
CA VAL A 234 3.05 -7.36 -13.50
C VAL A 234 3.45 -6.79 -14.85
N SER A 235 4.05 -7.62 -15.73
CA SER A 235 4.53 -7.17 -17.04
C SER A 235 3.45 -7.06 -18.10
N THR A 236 2.43 -7.93 -18.06
CA THR A 236 1.46 -8.09 -19.16
C THR A 236 0.08 -7.54 -18.87
N SER A 237 -0.30 -7.36 -17.61
CA SER A 237 -1.63 -6.85 -17.26
C SER A 237 -1.82 -5.41 -17.75
N THR A 238 -3.02 -5.12 -18.26
CA THR A 238 -3.46 -3.76 -18.61
C THR A 238 -4.14 -3.05 -17.45
N LEU A 239 -4.45 -3.77 -16.35
CA LEU A 239 -5.13 -3.24 -15.17
C LEU A 239 -4.11 -2.84 -14.10
N ASP A 240 -4.04 -1.56 -13.78
CA ASP A 240 -3.14 -1.05 -12.73
C ASP A 240 -3.45 -1.63 -11.35
N SER A 241 -4.72 -1.92 -11.04
CA SER A 241 -5.12 -2.59 -9.80
C SER A 241 -4.56 -4.01 -9.69
N GLU A 242 -4.50 -4.74 -10.80
CA GLU A 242 -3.93 -6.09 -10.85
C GLU A 242 -2.40 -6.05 -10.66
N LYS A 243 -1.72 -5.13 -11.37
CA LYS A 243 -0.29 -4.89 -11.17
C LYS A 243 0.02 -4.50 -9.71
N ALA A 244 -0.76 -3.59 -9.15
CA ALA A 244 -0.57 -3.10 -7.80
C ALA A 244 -0.71 -4.22 -6.76
N ALA A 245 -1.73 -5.08 -6.88
CA ALA A 245 -1.90 -6.22 -6.00
C ALA A 245 -0.76 -7.25 -6.16
N ALA A 246 -0.35 -7.54 -7.40
CA ALA A 246 0.75 -8.46 -7.68
C ALA A 246 2.09 -7.96 -7.10
N VAL A 247 2.44 -6.68 -7.31
CA VAL A 247 3.65 -6.08 -6.72
C VAL A 247 3.52 -5.99 -5.20
N GLY A 248 2.31 -5.71 -4.69
CA GLY A 248 2.02 -5.69 -3.26
C GLY A 248 2.30 -7.03 -2.57
N ILE A 249 1.92 -8.16 -3.18
CA ILE A 249 2.27 -9.50 -2.69
C ILE A 249 3.80 -9.66 -2.61
N LEU A 250 4.51 -9.28 -3.68
CA LEU A 250 5.97 -9.39 -3.71
C LEU A 250 6.66 -8.48 -2.68
N SER A 251 6.08 -7.32 -2.37
CA SER A 251 6.60 -6.38 -1.37
C SER A 251 6.49 -6.92 0.06
N ASN A 252 5.49 -7.76 0.33
CA ASN A 252 5.26 -8.35 1.65
C ASN A 252 6.10 -9.60 1.91
N LEU A 253 6.77 -10.17 0.88
CA LEU A 253 7.68 -11.29 1.09
C LEU A 253 8.94 -10.85 1.84
N PRO A 254 9.51 -11.68 2.76
CA PRO A 254 10.69 -11.30 3.53
C PRO A 254 11.85 -10.88 2.63
N ALA A 255 12.33 -9.65 2.80
CA ALA A 255 13.43 -9.12 1.99
C ALA A 255 14.74 -9.90 2.19
N SER A 256 14.92 -10.53 3.35
CA SER A 256 16.07 -11.37 3.68
C SER A 256 16.10 -12.72 2.95
N ASN A 257 14.99 -13.13 2.32
CA ASN A 257 14.91 -14.41 1.61
C ASN A 257 15.64 -14.33 0.25
N LYS A 258 16.90 -14.79 0.23
CA LYS A 258 17.76 -14.77 -0.97
C LYS A 258 17.19 -15.61 -2.11
N LYS A 259 16.61 -16.78 -1.83
CA LYS A 259 16.03 -17.66 -2.86
C LYS A 259 14.93 -16.94 -3.64
N VAL A 260 14.02 -16.28 -2.94
CA VAL A 260 12.96 -15.47 -3.58
C VAL A 260 13.58 -14.34 -4.41
N THR A 261 14.58 -13.62 -3.85
CA THR A 261 15.25 -12.53 -4.56
C THR A 261 15.95 -13.00 -5.85
N ASP A 262 16.61 -14.16 -5.82
CA ASP A 262 17.26 -14.74 -7.00
C ASP A 262 16.25 -15.15 -8.09
N ILE A 263 15.09 -15.70 -7.70
CA ILE A 263 14.00 -16.01 -8.62
C ILE A 263 13.45 -14.72 -9.27
N LEU A 264 13.17 -13.70 -8.48
CA LEU A 264 12.66 -12.42 -8.98
C LEU A 264 13.67 -11.71 -9.90
N LYS A 265 14.97 -11.83 -9.59
CA LYS A 265 16.05 -11.37 -10.48
C LYS A 265 16.05 -12.10 -11.82
N ARG A 266 15.95 -13.43 -11.81
CA ARG A 266 15.87 -14.25 -13.07
C ARG A 266 14.61 -13.94 -13.87
N ALA A 267 13.50 -13.62 -13.20
CA ALA A 267 12.26 -13.19 -13.83
C ALA A 267 12.30 -11.74 -14.37
N ASN A 268 13.45 -11.05 -14.31
CA ASN A 268 13.62 -9.66 -14.73
C ASN A 268 12.64 -8.67 -14.08
N LEU A 269 12.24 -8.91 -12.83
CA LEU A 269 11.28 -8.04 -12.15
C LEU A 269 11.74 -6.58 -12.07
N LEU A 270 13.00 -6.35 -11.68
CA LEU A 270 13.50 -5.00 -11.43
C LEU A 270 13.44 -4.08 -12.68
N PRO A 271 13.89 -4.48 -13.88
CA PRO A 271 13.70 -3.70 -15.09
C PRO A 271 12.23 -3.41 -15.41
N ILE A 272 11.33 -4.38 -15.18
CA ILE A 272 9.89 -4.22 -15.40
C ILE A 272 9.34 -3.11 -14.48
N LEU A 273 9.67 -3.15 -13.18
CA LEU A 273 9.22 -2.15 -12.20
C LEU A 273 9.73 -0.74 -12.54
N ILE A 274 11.00 -0.64 -12.94
CA ILE A 274 11.60 0.63 -13.37
C ILE A 274 10.87 1.18 -14.61
N SER A 275 10.58 0.33 -15.60
CA SER A 275 9.83 0.73 -16.80
C SER A 275 8.42 1.23 -16.46
N ILE A 276 7.70 0.55 -15.56
CA ILE A 276 6.38 0.99 -15.07
C ILE A 276 6.48 2.37 -14.43
N MET A 277 7.47 2.61 -13.60
CA MET A 277 7.65 3.89 -12.90
C MET A 277 7.93 5.04 -13.86
N TYR A 278 8.66 4.81 -14.94
CA TYR A 278 8.92 5.86 -15.94
C TYR A 278 7.72 6.11 -16.87
N SER A 279 6.92 5.09 -17.16
CA SER A 279 5.72 5.23 -17.99
C SER A 279 4.56 5.91 -17.26
N SER A 280 4.45 5.74 -15.94
CA SER A 280 3.37 6.30 -15.11
C SER A 280 3.48 7.82 -14.86
N THR A 281 4.58 8.47 -15.24
CA THR A 281 4.82 9.89 -14.96
C THR A 281 3.98 10.88 -15.78
N GLY A 282 3.11 10.40 -16.67
CA GLY A 282 2.27 11.24 -17.54
C GLY A 282 0.76 11.20 -17.24
N SER A 283 0.29 10.36 -16.34
CA SER A 283 -1.13 10.20 -16.03
C SER A 283 -1.50 10.77 -14.66
N ASN A 284 -2.64 11.47 -14.59
CA ASN A 284 -3.19 12.05 -13.36
C ASN A 284 -3.22 11.03 -12.22
N SER A 285 -2.80 11.47 -11.04
CA SER A 285 -2.69 10.66 -9.81
C SER A 285 -4.03 10.04 -9.39
N SER A 286 -4.28 8.80 -9.80
CA SER A 286 -5.31 7.98 -9.17
C SER A 286 -4.73 7.34 -7.90
N THR A 287 -5.58 7.04 -6.91
CA THR A 287 -5.18 6.34 -5.67
C THR A 287 -4.49 4.99 -5.96
N THR A 288 -4.86 4.33 -7.05
CA THR A 288 -4.25 3.08 -7.51
C THR A 288 -2.80 3.28 -7.94
N ASN A 289 -2.48 4.41 -8.58
CA ASN A 289 -1.11 4.73 -8.99
C ASN A 289 -0.21 5.00 -7.77
N SER A 290 -0.74 5.64 -6.71
CA SER A 290 0.00 5.83 -5.46
C SER A 290 0.35 4.48 -4.81
N PHE A 291 -0.63 3.58 -4.68
CA PHE A 291 -0.42 2.26 -4.09
C PHE A 291 0.59 1.41 -4.89
N LEU A 292 0.51 1.44 -6.23
CA LEU A 292 1.47 0.73 -7.08
C LEU A 292 2.89 1.28 -6.89
N THR A 293 3.04 2.60 -6.85
CA THR A 293 4.32 3.28 -6.62
C THR A 293 4.93 2.91 -5.27
N GLU A 294 4.12 2.90 -4.20
CA GLU A 294 4.52 2.50 -2.86
C GLU A 294 4.98 1.04 -2.80
N SER A 295 4.23 0.15 -3.46
CA SER A 295 4.57 -1.27 -3.54
C SER A 295 5.87 -1.50 -4.32
N ILE A 296 6.09 -0.78 -5.42
CA ILE A 296 7.33 -0.84 -6.19
C ILE A 296 8.51 -0.36 -5.34
N ALA A 297 8.39 0.78 -4.67
CA ALA A 297 9.43 1.29 -3.78
C ALA A 297 9.78 0.29 -2.67
N SER A 298 8.78 -0.41 -2.13
CA SER A 298 8.97 -1.45 -1.12
C SER A 298 9.71 -2.69 -1.68
N VAL A 299 9.39 -3.11 -2.90
CA VAL A 299 10.11 -4.21 -3.56
C VAL A 299 11.58 -3.85 -3.85
N ILE A 300 11.86 -2.59 -4.21
CA ILE A 300 13.23 -2.14 -4.49
C ILE A 300 14.14 -2.30 -3.26
N ILE A 301 13.63 -2.15 -2.04
CA ILE A 301 14.40 -2.37 -0.80
C ILE A 301 15.07 -3.75 -0.80
N ARG A 302 14.40 -4.79 -1.30
CA ARG A 302 14.93 -6.15 -1.44
C ARG A 302 16.18 -6.22 -2.31
N PHE A 303 16.24 -5.40 -3.35
CA PHE A 303 17.33 -5.38 -4.32
C PHE A 303 18.50 -4.47 -3.90
N THR A 304 18.33 -3.69 -2.83
CA THR A 304 19.34 -2.74 -2.32
C THR A 304 19.97 -3.17 -0.99
N ILE A 305 19.65 -4.36 -0.48
CA ILE A 305 20.15 -4.87 0.82
C ILE A 305 21.67 -4.72 0.90
N SER A 306 22.15 -4.11 1.99
CA SER A 306 23.58 -3.81 2.19
C SER A 306 24.46 -5.06 2.37
N SER A 307 23.88 -6.20 2.75
CA SER A 307 24.60 -7.47 2.89
C SER A 307 24.98 -8.14 1.57
N ASP A 308 24.38 -7.71 0.43
CA ASP A 308 24.65 -8.29 -0.90
C ASP A 308 25.13 -7.23 -1.90
N LYS A 309 26.45 -7.01 -1.91
CA LYS A 309 27.09 -6.04 -2.82
C LYS A 309 26.91 -6.36 -4.30
N LYS A 310 26.81 -7.64 -4.69
CA LYS A 310 26.59 -8.04 -6.09
C LYS A 310 25.19 -7.68 -6.54
N LEU A 311 24.21 -7.86 -5.65
CA LEU A 311 22.82 -7.48 -5.91
C LEU A 311 22.68 -5.95 -6.01
N GLN A 312 23.38 -5.20 -5.14
CA GLN A 312 23.40 -3.75 -5.20
C GLN A 312 24.00 -3.22 -6.51
N LEU A 313 25.12 -3.81 -6.97
CA LEU A 313 25.72 -3.45 -8.27
C LEU A 313 24.76 -3.74 -9.44
N PHE A 314 24.13 -4.90 -9.44
CA PHE A 314 23.11 -5.24 -10.43
C PHE A 314 21.98 -4.20 -10.44
N SER A 315 21.47 -3.82 -9.26
CA SER A 315 20.38 -2.85 -9.14
C SER A 315 20.77 -1.45 -9.64
N ALA A 316 21.99 -1.02 -9.35
CA ALA A 316 22.51 0.25 -9.85
C ALA A 316 22.66 0.25 -11.38
N GLU A 317 23.14 -0.86 -11.97
CA GLU A 317 23.24 -1.03 -13.43
C GLU A 317 21.87 -0.98 -14.12
N GLN A 318 20.81 -1.40 -13.44
CA GLN A 318 19.43 -1.28 -13.94
C GLN A 318 18.84 0.14 -13.85
N GLY A 319 19.54 1.10 -13.23
CA GLY A 319 19.10 2.49 -13.14
C GLY A 319 18.22 2.79 -11.92
N VAL A 320 18.32 2.00 -10.85
CA VAL A 320 17.53 2.19 -9.59
C VAL A 320 17.88 3.53 -8.94
N ILE A 321 19.14 3.96 -8.94
CA ILE A 321 19.56 5.16 -8.20
C ILE A 321 18.86 6.44 -8.68
N PRO A 322 18.85 6.78 -9.99
CA PRO A 322 18.12 7.96 -10.48
C PRO A 322 16.62 7.89 -10.17
N LEU A 323 16.03 6.68 -10.24
CA LEU A 323 14.63 6.48 -9.88
C LEU A 323 14.38 6.80 -8.41
N LEU A 324 15.19 6.26 -7.50
CA LEU A 324 15.07 6.53 -6.06
C LEU A 324 15.18 8.02 -5.74
N VAL A 325 16.14 8.72 -6.35
CA VAL A 325 16.31 10.17 -6.16
C VAL A 325 15.07 10.94 -6.62
N LYS A 326 14.48 10.56 -7.77
CA LYS A 326 13.22 11.14 -8.26
C LYS A 326 12.07 10.92 -7.27
N LEU A 327 11.97 9.74 -6.67
CA LEU A 327 10.90 9.39 -5.73
C LEU A 327 10.96 10.19 -4.42
N LEU A 328 12.14 10.69 -4.01
CA LEU A 328 12.25 11.57 -2.84
C LEU A 328 11.44 12.86 -3.00
N SER A 329 11.33 13.39 -4.22
CA SER A 329 10.65 14.66 -4.49
C SER A 329 9.19 14.50 -4.94
N SER A 330 8.84 13.39 -5.57
CA SER A 330 7.54 13.20 -6.22
C SER A 330 6.66 12.10 -5.61
N GLY A 331 7.17 11.35 -4.63
CA GLY A 331 6.46 10.22 -4.04
C GLY A 331 5.50 10.61 -2.91
N SER A 332 4.59 9.67 -2.58
CA SER A 332 3.85 9.72 -1.31
C SER A 332 4.81 9.60 -0.12
N PRO A 333 4.39 9.91 1.13
CA PRO A 333 5.23 9.74 2.31
C PRO A 333 5.84 8.33 2.42
N ILE A 334 5.06 7.29 2.16
CA ILE A 334 5.53 5.89 2.17
C ILE A 334 6.61 5.68 1.10
N THR A 335 6.39 6.18 -0.11
CA THR A 335 7.35 6.08 -1.21
C THR A 335 8.66 6.79 -0.89
N LYS A 336 8.59 8.03 -0.34
CA LYS A 336 9.75 8.80 0.09
C LYS A 336 10.57 8.08 1.16
N SER A 337 9.89 7.53 2.18
CA SER A 337 10.52 6.72 3.23
C SER A 337 11.23 5.50 2.65
N ARG A 338 10.57 4.73 1.78
CA ARG A 338 11.15 3.52 1.14
C ARG A 338 12.34 3.86 0.23
N ALA A 339 12.25 4.95 -0.53
CA ALA A 339 13.35 5.43 -1.35
C ALA A 339 14.56 5.84 -0.50
N SER A 340 14.32 6.55 0.61
CA SER A 340 15.37 6.94 1.56
C SER A 340 16.06 5.71 2.19
N ILE A 341 15.30 4.68 2.58
CA ILE A 341 15.84 3.41 3.10
C ILE A 341 16.73 2.73 2.05
N SER A 342 16.26 2.61 0.80
CA SER A 342 17.04 2.00 -0.28
C SER A 342 18.33 2.76 -0.56
N LEU A 343 18.30 4.09 -0.57
CA LEU A 343 19.48 4.94 -0.73
C LEU A 343 20.45 4.80 0.44
N ALA A 344 19.94 4.69 1.68
CA ALA A 344 20.76 4.43 2.85
C ALA A 344 21.51 3.09 2.75
N GLN A 345 20.82 2.02 2.37
CA GLN A 345 21.40 0.69 2.18
C GLN A 345 22.52 0.69 1.12
N LEU A 346 22.31 1.39 0.00
CA LEU A 346 23.31 1.55 -1.06
C LEU A 346 24.51 2.34 -0.55
N SER A 347 24.27 3.47 0.10
CA SER A 347 25.29 4.38 0.59
C SER A 347 26.20 3.76 1.64
N GLN A 348 25.72 2.85 2.48
CA GLN A 348 26.52 2.10 3.46
C GLN A 348 27.70 1.36 2.81
N ASN A 349 27.57 0.94 1.55
CA ASN A 349 28.62 0.23 0.82
C ASN A 349 29.37 1.12 -0.18
N SER A 350 29.15 2.42 -0.18
CA SER A 350 29.71 3.34 -1.18
C SER A 350 31.25 3.28 -1.24
N LEU A 351 31.94 3.19 -0.12
CA LEU A 351 33.40 3.06 -0.04
C LEU A 351 33.90 1.76 -0.67
N SER A 352 33.23 0.64 -0.36
CA SER A 352 33.66 -0.71 -0.82
C SER A 352 33.35 -0.97 -2.29
N LEU A 353 32.39 -0.24 -2.87
CA LEU A 353 31.94 -0.38 -4.25
C LEU A 353 32.60 0.62 -5.19
N ARG A 354 33.41 1.56 -4.69
CA ARG A 354 34.20 2.44 -5.55
C ARG A 354 35.17 1.61 -6.39
N LYS A 355 35.22 1.87 -7.68
CA LYS A 355 36.21 1.23 -8.56
C LYS A 355 37.61 1.74 -8.20
N SER A 356 38.47 0.83 -7.72
CA SER A 356 39.89 1.12 -7.57
C SER A 356 40.49 1.53 -8.92
N ARG A 357 41.32 2.55 -8.93
CA ARG A 357 42.03 3.11 -10.09
C ARG A 357 42.94 2.09 -10.84
N LYS A 358 43.04 0.85 -10.40
CA LYS A 358 43.97 -0.17 -10.89
C LYS A 358 43.50 -0.96 -12.12
N SER A 359 42.63 -0.43 -12.96
CA SER A 359 42.49 -0.99 -14.30
C SER A 359 43.46 -0.29 -15.26
N ARG A 360 44.59 -0.91 -15.46
CA ARG A 360 45.69 -0.44 -16.35
C ARG A 360 45.33 -0.39 -17.84
N TRP A 361 44.08 -0.63 -18.23
CA TRP A 361 43.68 -0.82 -19.63
C TRP A 361 42.58 0.11 -20.15
N SER A 362 42.17 1.12 -19.38
CA SER A 362 41.23 2.11 -19.90
C SER A 362 41.96 3.41 -20.23
N CYS A 363 42.21 3.63 -21.50
CA CYS A 363 42.82 4.87 -22.03
C CYS A 363 41.85 6.07 -22.02
N VAL A 364 40.63 5.93 -21.49
CA VAL A 364 39.65 7.01 -21.36
C VAL A 364 39.74 7.59 -19.96
N LEU A 365 40.27 8.83 -19.86
CA LEU A 365 40.25 9.59 -18.61
C LEU A 365 38.79 9.83 -18.20
N PRO A 366 38.40 9.50 -16.94
CA PRO A 366 37.09 9.88 -16.43
C PRO A 366 36.89 11.40 -16.49
N SER A 367 35.66 11.83 -16.77
CA SER A 367 35.34 13.26 -16.76
C SER A 367 35.66 13.86 -15.38
N VAL A 368 36.13 15.12 -15.35
CA VAL A 368 36.40 15.86 -14.10
C VAL A 368 35.22 15.83 -13.13
N ASN A 369 33.98 15.77 -13.65
CA ASN A 369 32.76 15.71 -12.88
C ASN A 369 32.53 14.36 -12.14
N ALA A 370 33.30 13.33 -12.43
CA ALA A 370 33.23 12.04 -11.74
C ALA A 370 34.07 12.01 -10.45
N TYR A 371 34.99 12.95 -10.25
CA TYR A 371 35.74 13.03 -9.00
C TYR A 371 34.84 13.44 -7.83
N CYS A 372 34.97 12.76 -6.72
CA CYS A 372 34.21 12.99 -5.50
C CYS A 372 35.19 13.33 -4.36
N GLU A 373 35.08 14.52 -3.81
CA GLU A 373 35.91 14.98 -2.68
C GLU A 373 35.68 14.12 -1.43
N ILE A 374 34.43 13.63 -1.20
CA ILE A 374 34.07 12.80 -0.03
C ILE A 374 34.79 11.46 -0.06
N HIS A 375 34.81 10.81 -1.24
CA HIS A 375 35.40 9.48 -1.39
C HIS A 375 36.86 9.52 -1.88
N GLU A 376 37.42 10.72 -2.04
CA GLU A 376 38.77 10.94 -2.58
C GLU A 376 39.06 10.09 -3.83
N GLY A 377 38.07 10.01 -4.71
CA GLY A 377 38.13 9.15 -5.89
C GLY A 377 36.98 9.36 -6.87
N TYR A 378 36.89 8.47 -7.87
CA TYR A 378 35.86 8.59 -8.90
C TYR A 378 34.56 7.87 -8.47
N CYS A 379 33.50 8.64 -8.35
CA CYS A 379 32.15 8.15 -8.04
C CYS A 379 31.25 8.26 -9.27
N PHE A 380 30.85 7.10 -9.79
CA PHE A 380 29.88 7.01 -10.87
C PHE A 380 28.52 6.60 -10.29
N VAL A 381 27.46 7.33 -10.61
CA VAL A 381 26.10 7.09 -10.09
C VAL A 381 25.68 5.63 -10.23
N ASN A 382 26.08 4.99 -11.33
CA ASN A 382 25.70 3.62 -11.64
C ASN A 382 26.63 2.55 -11.04
N SER A 383 27.63 2.92 -10.23
CA SER A 383 28.61 1.92 -9.73
C SER A 383 29.16 2.21 -8.34
N THR A 384 28.95 3.38 -7.74
CA THR A 384 29.58 3.76 -6.48
C THR A 384 28.64 4.21 -5.37
N PHE A 385 27.33 4.31 -5.64
CA PHE A 385 26.28 4.64 -4.66
C PHE A 385 26.51 5.90 -3.82
N CYS A 386 27.27 6.85 -4.35
CA CYS A 386 27.52 8.09 -3.67
C CYS A 386 26.29 8.99 -3.67
N LEU A 387 25.70 9.26 -2.51
CA LEU A 387 24.53 10.13 -2.36
C LEU A 387 24.76 11.53 -2.93
N VAL A 388 25.99 12.05 -2.80
CA VAL A 388 26.35 13.39 -3.31
C VAL A 388 26.34 13.41 -4.83
N LYS A 389 27.01 12.44 -5.47
CA LYS A 389 27.03 12.35 -6.94
C LYS A 389 25.67 11.94 -7.52
N ALA A 390 24.87 11.19 -6.78
CA ALA A 390 23.50 10.88 -7.16
C ALA A 390 22.55 12.09 -7.09
N GLY A 391 22.98 13.19 -6.44
CA GLY A 391 22.11 14.35 -6.20
C GLY A 391 21.03 14.12 -5.14
N ALA A 392 21.22 13.13 -4.27
CA ALA A 392 20.23 12.73 -3.26
C ALA A 392 20.25 13.61 -2.00
N VAL A 393 21.37 14.30 -1.71
CA VAL A 393 21.56 15.01 -0.43
C VAL A 393 20.53 16.12 -0.26
N SER A 394 20.33 16.98 -1.27
CA SER A 394 19.38 18.09 -1.18
C SER A 394 17.93 17.61 -1.00
N PRO A 395 17.40 16.67 -1.80
CA PRO A 395 16.08 16.11 -1.53
C PRO A 395 15.95 15.45 -0.15
N LEU A 396 16.96 14.72 0.33
CA LEU A 396 16.94 14.12 1.66
C LEU A 396 16.88 15.17 2.78
N ILE A 397 17.61 16.29 2.64
CA ILE A 397 17.53 17.41 3.60
C ILE A 397 16.13 18.03 3.59
N GLN A 398 15.50 18.19 2.44
CA GLN A 398 14.12 18.70 2.35
C GLN A 398 13.11 17.77 3.06
N LEU A 399 13.34 16.47 3.06
CA LEU A 399 12.50 15.51 3.76
C LEU A 399 12.60 15.59 5.29
N LEU A 400 13.60 16.28 5.85
CA LEU A 400 13.69 16.52 7.29
C LEU A 400 12.60 17.50 7.80
N GLU A 401 11.95 18.21 6.89
CA GLU A 401 10.82 19.11 7.18
C GLU A 401 9.46 18.46 6.85
N ASP A 402 9.43 17.17 6.51
CA ASP A 402 8.18 16.44 6.24
C ASP A 402 7.37 16.25 7.53
N THR A 403 6.05 16.19 7.43
CA THR A 403 5.14 16.00 8.56
C THR A 403 5.13 14.57 9.08
N GLU A 404 5.51 13.61 8.24
CA GLU A 404 5.49 12.19 8.55
C GLU A 404 6.81 11.76 9.20
N ARG A 405 6.74 11.28 10.44
CA ARG A 405 7.92 10.87 11.24
C ARG A 405 8.77 9.81 10.57
N GLU A 406 8.14 8.83 9.92
CA GLU A 406 8.84 7.76 9.20
C GLU A 406 9.67 8.27 8.02
N VAL A 407 9.23 9.36 7.39
CA VAL A 407 9.98 10.01 6.30
C VAL A 407 11.21 10.69 6.86
N VAL A 408 11.06 11.45 7.96
CA VAL A 408 12.16 12.13 8.64
C VAL A 408 13.19 11.13 9.16
N GLU A 409 12.75 10.05 9.82
CA GLU A 409 13.63 8.97 10.31
C GLU A 409 14.45 8.37 9.17
N ALA A 410 13.80 8.00 8.06
CA ALA A 410 14.45 7.40 6.91
C ALA A 410 15.45 8.35 6.22
N ALA A 411 15.11 9.63 6.11
CA ALA A 411 15.99 10.65 5.54
C ALA A 411 17.23 10.90 6.42
N LEU A 412 17.05 11.02 7.74
CA LEU A 412 18.18 11.10 8.70
C LEU A 412 19.06 9.87 8.62
N HIS A 413 18.47 8.68 8.51
CA HIS A 413 19.24 7.44 8.36
C HIS A 413 20.08 7.46 7.09
N ALA A 414 19.51 7.89 5.95
CA ALA A 414 20.25 8.01 4.70
C ALA A 414 21.39 9.04 4.81
N LEU A 415 21.12 10.24 5.32
CA LEU A 415 22.14 11.28 5.51
C LEU A 415 23.23 10.85 6.50
N SER A 416 22.89 10.10 7.54
CA SER A 416 23.85 9.62 8.54
C SER A 416 24.92 8.70 7.96
N THR A 417 24.65 8.04 6.82
CA THR A 417 25.67 7.21 6.14
C THR A 417 26.84 8.01 5.59
N LEU A 418 26.67 9.30 5.35
CA LEU A 418 27.74 10.21 4.96
C LEU A 418 28.66 10.60 6.11
N LEU A 419 28.22 10.37 7.36
CA LEU A 419 28.96 10.73 8.58
C LEU A 419 29.67 9.53 9.21
N GLN A 420 29.79 8.43 8.48
CA GLN A 420 30.43 7.21 8.95
C GLN A 420 31.87 7.09 8.43
N ASP A 421 32.67 6.31 9.16
CA ASP A 421 34.04 5.90 8.78
C ASP A 421 34.93 7.08 8.31
N GLU A 422 35.73 6.85 7.30
CA GLU A 422 36.71 7.80 6.76
C GLU A 422 36.10 8.99 6.03
N ILE A 423 34.82 8.91 5.64
CA ILE A 423 34.16 9.95 4.83
C ILE A 423 33.45 11.03 5.64
N TRP A 424 33.41 10.90 6.96
CA TRP A 424 32.57 11.71 7.84
C TRP A 424 32.80 13.24 7.68
N GLU A 425 34.02 13.69 7.55
CA GLU A 425 34.36 15.12 7.44
C GLU A 425 33.88 15.73 6.11
N GLY A 426 34.12 15.04 5.00
CA GLY A 426 33.57 15.42 3.69
C GLY A 426 32.06 15.37 3.66
N GLY A 427 31.46 14.40 4.36
CA GLY A 427 30.00 14.28 4.54
C GLY A 427 29.42 15.45 5.32
N VAL A 428 30.02 15.83 6.43
CA VAL A 428 29.65 17.03 7.23
C VAL A 428 29.62 18.27 6.34
N ASN A 429 30.71 18.51 5.60
CA ASN A 429 30.82 19.67 4.72
C ASN A 429 29.75 19.67 3.62
N SER A 430 29.43 18.53 3.06
CA SER A 430 28.37 18.42 2.04
C SER A 430 26.97 18.70 2.59
N ILE A 431 26.65 18.23 3.78
CA ILE A 431 25.38 18.51 4.47
C ILE A 431 25.31 20.01 4.84
N ALA A 432 26.39 20.57 5.36
CA ALA A 432 26.46 21.97 5.78
C ALA A 432 26.29 22.95 4.61
N LYS A 433 26.91 22.66 3.45
CA LYS A 433 26.78 23.47 2.22
C LYS A 433 25.34 23.63 1.75
N LEU A 434 24.47 22.68 2.06
CA LEU A 434 23.06 22.64 1.66
C LEU A 434 22.09 23.02 2.79
N SER A 435 22.58 23.71 3.82
CA SER A 435 21.79 24.10 5.01
C SER A 435 21.23 22.92 5.81
N GLY A 436 21.76 21.71 5.62
CA GLY A 436 21.27 20.50 6.27
C GLY A 436 21.47 20.48 7.77
N VAL A 437 22.47 21.17 8.32
CA VAL A 437 22.69 21.26 9.77
C VAL A 437 21.50 21.90 10.47
N GLN A 438 20.96 22.98 9.91
CA GLN A 438 19.79 23.65 10.48
C GLN A 438 18.54 22.74 10.40
N ALA A 439 18.36 22.00 9.31
CA ALA A 439 17.27 21.04 9.17
C ALA A 439 17.39 19.89 10.19
N ILE A 440 18.60 19.39 10.46
CA ILE A 440 18.85 18.37 11.49
C ILE A 440 18.53 18.93 12.89
N ILE A 441 18.90 20.18 13.20
CA ILE A 441 18.55 20.82 14.47
C ILE A 441 17.02 20.91 14.64
N LYS A 442 16.31 21.33 13.58
CA LYS A 442 14.84 21.38 13.60
C LYS A 442 14.20 19.99 13.81
N SER A 443 14.77 18.93 13.25
CA SER A 443 14.24 17.57 13.40
C SER A 443 14.26 17.06 14.85
N LEU A 444 15.03 17.67 15.76
CA LEU A 444 14.98 17.38 17.20
C LEU A 444 13.63 17.72 17.83
N GLN A 445 12.84 18.61 17.22
CA GLN A 445 11.52 19.00 17.69
C GLN A 445 10.43 17.97 17.32
N VAL A 446 10.73 16.99 16.49
CA VAL A 446 9.83 15.87 16.20
C VAL A 446 9.75 14.99 17.43
N GLU A 447 8.52 14.76 17.93
CA GLU A 447 8.27 13.92 19.11
C GLU A 447 8.39 12.42 18.78
N ASP A 448 9.60 12.00 18.39
CA ASP A 448 9.96 10.62 18.13
C ASP A 448 11.39 10.33 18.60
N ALA A 449 11.54 9.35 19.48
CA ALA A 449 12.82 9.03 20.11
C ALA A 449 13.88 8.59 19.08
N LYS A 450 13.49 7.86 18.03
CA LYS A 450 14.45 7.40 17.00
C LYS A 450 14.97 8.55 16.14
N VAL A 451 14.07 9.48 15.78
CA VAL A 451 14.42 10.71 15.05
C VAL A 451 15.39 11.53 15.89
N GLN A 452 15.07 11.75 17.17
CA GLN A 452 15.88 12.53 18.09
C GLN A 452 17.25 11.89 18.34
N GLU A 453 17.30 10.59 18.64
CA GLU A 453 18.56 9.86 18.82
C GLU A 453 19.47 9.95 17.57
N LYS A 454 18.88 9.79 16.39
CA LYS A 454 19.65 9.87 15.13
C LYS A 454 20.14 11.28 14.86
N ALA A 455 19.30 12.28 15.05
CA ALA A 455 19.69 13.69 14.87
C ALA A 455 20.80 14.10 15.86
N ILE A 456 20.71 13.74 17.13
CA ILE A 456 21.75 14.00 18.13
C ILE A 456 23.06 13.32 17.74
N TRP A 457 23.02 12.06 17.30
CA TRP A 457 24.20 11.35 16.83
C TRP A 457 24.87 12.05 15.63
N MET A 458 24.08 12.61 14.73
CA MET A 458 24.62 13.39 13.60
C MET A 458 25.24 14.70 14.08
N LEU A 459 24.57 15.42 14.99
CA LEU A 459 25.08 16.68 15.54
C LEU A 459 26.38 16.49 16.34
N GLU A 460 26.52 15.41 17.12
CA GLU A 460 27.76 15.04 17.79
C GLU A 460 28.95 15.01 16.82
N ARG A 461 28.76 14.45 15.61
CA ARG A 461 29.80 14.41 14.58
C ARG A 461 30.01 15.74 13.88
N ILE A 462 28.96 16.45 13.58
CA ILE A 462 29.00 17.75 12.91
C ILE A 462 29.78 18.77 13.78
N PHE A 463 29.54 18.74 15.08
CA PHE A 463 30.18 19.68 16.02
C PHE A 463 31.64 19.34 16.37
N LYS A 464 32.18 18.22 15.91
CA LYS A 464 33.63 17.98 15.92
C LYS A 464 34.38 18.99 15.04
N VAL A 465 33.73 19.53 14.00
CA VAL A 465 34.26 20.57 13.14
C VAL A 465 34.04 21.93 13.80
N ALA A 466 35.14 22.65 14.18
CA ALA A 466 35.08 23.91 14.90
C ALA A 466 34.27 25.01 14.19
N GLU A 467 34.37 25.11 12.86
CA GLU A 467 33.59 26.04 12.04
C GLU A 467 32.09 25.87 12.20
N HIS A 468 31.63 24.61 12.22
CA HIS A 468 30.18 24.30 12.38
C HIS A 468 29.70 24.50 13.81
N ARG A 469 30.55 24.27 14.82
CA ARG A 469 30.22 24.62 16.21
C ARG A 469 29.99 26.13 16.36
N LEU A 470 30.89 26.94 15.82
CA LEU A 470 30.76 28.41 15.89
C LEU A 470 29.50 28.90 15.17
N LYS A 471 29.20 28.30 14.01
CA LYS A 471 28.09 28.76 13.18
C LYS A 471 26.70 28.31 13.68
N TYR A 472 26.61 27.12 14.21
CA TYR A 472 25.30 26.50 14.54
C TYR A 472 25.12 26.17 16.02
N GLY A 473 26.18 26.31 16.84
CA GLY A 473 26.16 25.91 18.25
C GLY A 473 25.11 26.62 19.08
N GLU A 474 24.96 27.92 18.92
CA GLU A 474 23.98 28.73 19.64
C GLU A 474 22.52 28.30 19.33
N SER A 475 22.19 28.09 18.06
CA SER A 475 20.88 27.63 17.65
C SER A 475 20.57 26.20 18.10
N ALA A 476 21.57 25.34 18.13
CA ALA A 476 21.43 23.97 18.61
C ALA A 476 21.28 23.91 20.13
N GLN A 477 21.98 24.75 20.89
CA GLN A 477 21.93 24.79 22.34
C GLN A 477 20.51 24.94 22.87
N VAL A 478 19.75 25.89 22.32
CA VAL A 478 18.37 26.17 22.75
C VAL A 478 17.51 24.92 22.62
N VAL A 479 17.57 24.24 21.47
CA VAL A 479 16.75 23.06 21.21
C VAL A 479 17.22 21.86 22.04
N LEU A 480 18.54 21.69 22.21
CA LEU A 480 19.11 20.60 23.01
C LEU A 480 18.78 20.75 24.51
N ILE A 481 18.77 21.94 25.07
CA ILE A 481 18.39 22.20 26.46
C ILE A 481 16.90 21.88 26.67
N ASP A 482 16.02 22.35 25.79
CA ASP A 482 14.59 22.03 25.85
C ASP A 482 14.37 20.51 25.76
N LEU A 483 15.07 19.84 24.84
CA LEU A 483 15.00 18.38 24.71
C LEU A 483 15.50 17.66 25.97
N ALA A 484 16.60 18.13 26.60
CA ALA A 484 17.11 17.55 27.84
C ALA A 484 16.12 17.65 29.00
N GLN A 485 15.28 18.68 29.04
CA GLN A 485 14.27 18.84 30.08
C GLN A 485 13.10 17.84 29.93
N LYS A 486 12.72 17.54 28.67
CA LYS A 486 11.54 16.74 28.33
C LYS A 486 11.83 15.25 28.17
N SER A 487 13.09 14.86 27.91
CA SER A 487 13.49 13.52 27.52
C SER A 487 13.70 12.55 28.69
N ASP A 488 13.79 11.26 28.40
CA ASP A 488 14.20 10.24 29.33
C ASP A 488 15.69 10.29 29.69
N SER A 489 16.12 9.49 30.68
CA SER A 489 17.50 9.50 31.19
C SER A 489 18.56 9.13 30.14
N ARG A 490 18.21 8.26 29.16
CA ARG A 490 19.12 7.81 28.11
C ARG A 490 19.41 8.93 27.14
N LEU A 491 18.36 9.58 26.65
CA LEU A 491 18.47 10.69 25.71
C LEU A 491 19.16 11.91 26.36
N LYS A 492 18.84 12.20 27.63
CA LYS A 492 19.53 13.24 28.44
C LYS A 492 21.03 13.07 28.45
N SER A 493 21.52 11.84 28.68
CA SER A 493 22.96 11.57 28.68
C SER A 493 23.62 11.88 27.33
N THR A 494 22.93 11.53 26.21
CA THR A 494 23.46 11.79 24.87
C THR A 494 23.42 13.28 24.53
N VAL A 495 22.36 13.99 24.91
CA VAL A 495 22.26 15.46 24.76
C VAL A 495 23.35 16.15 25.56
N ALA A 496 23.62 15.73 26.80
CA ALA A 496 24.67 16.32 27.63
C ALA A 496 26.06 16.21 26.99
N LYS A 497 26.38 15.10 26.29
CA LYS A 497 27.62 14.94 25.54
C LYS A 497 27.74 15.98 24.42
N VAL A 498 26.67 16.18 23.65
CA VAL A 498 26.68 17.16 22.54
C VAL A 498 26.81 18.60 23.10
N LEU A 499 26.12 18.92 24.20
CA LEU A 499 26.25 20.21 24.86
C LEU A 499 27.67 20.44 25.40
N ALA A 500 28.33 19.42 25.91
CA ALA A 500 29.75 19.50 26.33
C ALA A 500 30.69 19.76 25.14
N GLU A 501 30.45 19.14 23.99
CA GLU A 501 31.20 19.37 22.74
C GLU A 501 31.04 20.80 22.23
N LEU A 502 29.92 21.46 22.51
CA LEU A 502 29.70 22.85 22.12
C LEU A 502 30.50 23.85 22.99
N GLU A 503 31.17 23.39 24.04
CA GLU A 503 31.94 24.22 25.01
C GLU A 503 31.14 25.35 25.68
N LEU A 504 29.83 25.33 25.53
CA LEU A 504 28.91 26.38 26.01
C LEU A 504 28.64 26.28 27.51
N LEU A 505 28.86 25.09 28.12
CA LEU A 505 28.72 24.88 29.57
C LEU A 505 29.90 25.47 30.36
N GLN A 506 31.08 25.64 29.75
CA GLN A 506 32.25 26.17 30.44
C GLN A 506 32.19 27.71 30.57
N SER A 507 31.63 28.41 29.64
CA SER A 507 31.49 29.87 29.69
C SER A 507 30.43 30.36 30.71
N GLN A 508 29.47 29.54 31.06
CA GLN A 508 28.44 29.89 32.08
C GLN A 508 28.92 29.63 33.52
N SER A 509 29.83 28.68 33.75
CA SER A 509 30.39 28.42 35.07
C SER A 509 31.43 29.43 35.56
N SER A 510 31.86 30.35 34.71
CA SER A 510 32.79 31.41 35.07
C SER A 510 32.10 32.67 35.60
N TYR A 511 30.80 32.68 35.74
CA TYR A 511 29.98 33.77 36.32
C TYR A 511 29.34 33.47 37.69
N PHE A 512 29.75 32.36 38.35
CA PHE A 512 29.35 32.10 39.75
C PHE A 512 30.54 32.08 40.67
#